data_c955bc640ba0f6610f6ec25352394a45
#
_entry.id   c955bc640ba0f6610f6ec25352394a45
#
_cell.length_a   1.000
_cell.length_b   1.000
_cell.length_c   1.000
_cell.angle_alpha   90.00
_cell.angle_beta   90.00
_cell.angle_gamma   90.00
#
_symmetry.space_group_name_H-M   'P 1'
#
loop_
_entity.id
_entity.type
_entity.pdbx_description
1 polymer ?
#
loop_
_entity_poly.entity_id
_entity_poly.type
_entity_poly.pdbx_seq_one_letter_code
_entity_poly.pdbx_strand_id
1 'polypeptide(L)'
;MNHNALPTGLALLIICLLALVFSCGCTGTVGETTPADSDGIRTVTDMRGRTVELPPTIERVVILDDGFVEGLLYRFGMQDRIVGLGGAWTKDYTYSFETTDGTTYEYKNGMNPVRYLIPGLTNLPVLVESGTGINYETLASLEPDVVVLREGAWAFSAGSDEKLEKTVATIESLDIPVVILVGPPFQERPTVDRIGEEIRLVGEVFSHGEDADALAVYLDGQIEEIRKRTADVPVDKKPRMMQLGLSPRARQGGGAGMAWGSDTIESYFIEEIANAKNAYEGTGAFVVVSTEQILVLDPDVIVLPTAQGYHPVSELYTAPYYQNLQELSAVKNHRVYALPWTPYNWAKRLEYPIEAMVIAKAAYPDRFADIQVHEWVLDFYRNVYGVDEATAKELRSAQWLDWMVEAGF
;
A
#
# COMPACT_ATOMS: atom_id res chain seq x y z
N MET A 1 -67.78 23.94 10.22
CA MET A 1 -68.86 23.04 9.73
C MET A 1 -68.19 21.64 9.70
N ASN A 2 -68.50 21.01 10.76
CA ASN A 2 -69.18 19.72 10.97
C ASN A 2 -68.36 18.53 10.50
N HIS A 3 -67.76 17.75 11.41
CA HIS A 3 -68.31 16.64 12.26
C HIS A 3 -68.23 15.32 11.51
N ASN A 4 -67.77 14.23 11.94
CA ASN A 4 -67.78 13.42 13.16
C ASN A 4 -67.18 12.09 12.72
N ALA A 5 -66.25 11.46 13.41
CA ALA A 5 -66.43 10.60 14.60
C ALA A 5 -66.55 9.11 14.28
N LEU A 6 -65.64 8.35 14.90
CA LEU A 6 -65.60 6.90 15.14
C LEU A 6 -66.96 6.34 15.69
N PRO A 7 -67.15 4.98 15.68
CA PRO A 7 -66.63 4.16 16.76
C PRO A 7 -66.37 2.64 16.43
N THR A 8 -65.44 2.08 17.16
CA THR A 8 -65.44 0.91 18.12
C THR A 8 -66.35 -0.32 17.90
N GLY A 9 -65.74 -1.51 18.17
CA GLY A 9 -66.42 -2.74 18.57
C GLY A 9 -65.61 -3.98 18.14
N LEU A 10 -64.81 -4.56 18.91
CA LEU A 10 -64.83 -5.55 20.03
C LEU A 10 -65.58 -6.87 19.75
N ALA A 11 -64.86 -7.98 19.87
CA ALA A 11 -65.16 -9.28 20.48
C ALA A 11 -64.55 -10.44 19.68
N LEU A 12 -63.57 -11.11 20.20
CA LEU A 12 -63.51 -12.34 21.05
C LEU A 12 -64.39 -13.51 20.61
N LEU A 13 -63.78 -14.68 20.30
CA LEU A 13 -64.07 -16.01 20.82
C LEU A 13 -63.09 -17.05 20.19
N ILE A 14 -62.29 -17.61 20.94
CA ILE A 14 -61.84 -18.87 21.49
C ILE A 14 -62.63 -20.09 21.00
N ILE A 15 -61.94 -21.20 20.68
CA ILE A 15 -62.09 -22.61 21.06
C ILE A 15 -61.31 -23.49 20.06
N CYS A 16 -60.18 -24.01 20.41
CA CYS A 16 -59.81 -25.31 21.00
C CYS A 16 -59.95 -26.59 20.14
N LEU A 17 -58.81 -27.29 20.11
CA LEU A 17 -58.55 -28.76 20.08
C LEU A 17 -58.72 -29.51 18.78
N LEU A 18 -57.68 -30.17 18.29
CA LEU A 18 -57.12 -31.46 18.72
C LEU A 18 -55.96 -31.89 17.86
N ALA A 19 -55.02 -32.50 18.49
CA ALA A 19 -53.79 -33.09 17.99
C ALA A 19 -54.03 -34.23 17.01
N LEU A 20 -53.10 -34.39 16.07
CA LEU A 20 -52.65 -35.72 15.62
C LEU A 20 -51.18 -35.67 15.22
N VAL A 21 -50.43 -36.43 15.94
CA VAL A 21 -49.00 -36.75 15.74
C VAL A 21 -48.84 -37.59 14.48
N PHE A 22 -47.95 -37.16 13.59
CA PHE A 22 -47.19 -38.13 12.79
C PHE A 22 -45.74 -37.63 12.60
N SER A 23 -44.91 -38.55 12.94
CA SER A 23 -43.47 -38.50 13.03
C SER A 23 -42.74 -38.46 11.71
N CYS A 24 -41.52 -37.98 11.81
CA CYS A 24 -40.35 -38.34 11.00
C CYS A 24 -40.15 -37.59 9.70
N GLY A 25 -39.14 -36.73 9.67
CA GLY A 25 -38.57 -36.14 8.50
C GLY A 25 -37.43 -35.22 8.90
N CYS A 26 -36.24 -35.75 9.11
CA CYS A 26 -35.02 -34.96 9.19
C CYS A 26 -34.90 -34.11 7.93
N THR A 27 -35.09 -32.80 8.03
CA THR A 27 -34.56 -31.89 7.04
C THR A 27 -33.27 -31.31 7.60
N GLY A 28 -32.17 -32.00 7.27
CA GLY A 28 -30.87 -31.41 7.31
C GLY A 28 -30.88 -30.19 6.37
N THR A 29 -30.52 -29.05 6.89
CA THR A 29 -30.08 -27.91 6.06
C THR A 29 -28.94 -28.41 5.21
N VAL A 30 -29.24 -28.61 3.92
CA VAL A 30 -28.25 -28.78 2.89
C VAL A 30 -27.58 -27.41 2.79
N GLY A 31 -26.38 -27.29 3.37
CA GLY A 31 -25.47 -26.27 2.93
C GLY A 31 -25.29 -26.46 1.42
N GLU A 32 -25.50 -25.44 0.65
CA GLU A 32 -25.08 -25.42 -0.75
C GLU A 32 -23.57 -25.66 -0.78
N THR A 33 -23.20 -26.92 -0.89
CA THR A 33 -21.90 -27.28 -1.40
C THR A 33 -21.92 -26.93 -2.87
N THR A 34 -21.20 -25.87 -3.22
CA THR A 34 -20.79 -25.62 -4.61
C THR A 34 -20.30 -26.94 -5.19
N PRO A 35 -20.75 -27.38 -6.38
CA PRO A 35 -20.28 -28.61 -6.99
C PRO A 35 -18.78 -28.53 -7.16
N ALA A 36 -18.03 -29.43 -6.54
CA ALA A 36 -16.65 -29.68 -6.90
C ALA A 36 -16.69 -30.21 -8.36
N ASP A 37 -16.18 -29.42 -9.29
CA ASP A 37 -16.00 -29.86 -10.66
C ASP A 37 -15.06 -31.06 -10.70
N SER A 38 -15.32 -31.96 -11.65
CA SER A 38 -14.76 -33.30 -11.74
C SER A 38 -13.24 -33.36 -12.03
N ASP A 39 -12.57 -32.19 -12.16
CA ASP A 39 -11.13 -32.12 -12.47
C ASP A 39 -10.31 -31.33 -11.44
N GLY A 40 -10.90 -30.92 -10.30
CA GLY A 40 -10.19 -30.16 -9.27
C GLY A 40 -9.88 -28.70 -9.63
N ILE A 41 -10.39 -28.19 -10.76
CA ILE A 41 -10.30 -26.79 -11.16
C ILE A 41 -11.12 -25.96 -10.19
N ARG A 42 -10.55 -24.83 -9.75
CA ARG A 42 -11.23 -23.82 -8.93
C ARG A 42 -11.27 -22.49 -9.65
N THR A 43 -12.21 -21.64 -9.33
CA THR A 43 -12.39 -20.34 -9.97
C THR A 43 -12.27 -19.21 -8.94
N VAL A 44 -11.69 -18.09 -9.35
CA VAL A 44 -11.70 -16.84 -8.60
C VAL A 44 -12.24 -15.72 -9.49
N THR A 45 -12.78 -14.66 -8.89
CA THR A 45 -13.16 -13.45 -9.64
C THR A 45 -12.12 -12.38 -9.36
N ASP A 46 -11.39 -11.93 -10.37
CA ASP A 46 -10.37 -10.90 -10.23
C ASP A 46 -10.96 -9.47 -10.06
N MET A 47 -10.12 -8.48 -9.77
CA MET A 47 -10.60 -7.12 -9.52
C MET A 47 -11.08 -6.38 -10.78
N ARG A 48 -10.94 -6.97 -11.98
CA ARG A 48 -11.57 -6.53 -13.24
C ARG A 48 -12.88 -7.25 -13.52
N GLY A 49 -13.36 -8.08 -12.56
CA GLY A 49 -14.61 -8.84 -12.66
C GLY A 49 -14.53 -10.05 -13.59
N ARG A 50 -13.33 -10.53 -13.94
CA ARG A 50 -13.11 -11.69 -14.78
C ARG A 50 -13.11 -12.95 -13.93
N THR A 51 -13.80 -13.99 -14.39
CA THR A 51 -13.69 -15.33 -13.80
C THR A 51 -12.43 -16.01 -14.34
N VAL A 52 -11.52 -16.38 -13.44
CA VAL A 52 -10.24 -17.02 -13.77
C VAL A 52 -10.26 -18.45 -13.24
N GLU A 53 -10.03 -19.41 -14.12
CA GLU A 53 -9.85 -20.81 -13.76
C GLU A 53 -8.41 -21.06 -13.30
N LEU A 54 -8.25 -21.69 -12.15
CA LEU A 54 -6.96 -21.98 -11.52
C LEU A 54 -6.81 -23.47 -11.26
N PRO A 55 -5.60 -24.02 -11.32
CA PRO A 55 -5.34 -25.37 -10.87
C PRO A 55 -5.65 -25.52 -9.37
N PRO A 56 -5.89 -26.75 -8.89
CA PRO A 56 -6.21 -27.01 -7.48
C PRO A 56 -5.07 -26.57 -6.56
N THR A 57 -3.82 -26.63 -7.03
CA THR A 57 -2.62 -26.22 -6.30
C THR A 57 -1.77 -25.36 -7.21
N ILE A 58 -1.28 -24.24 -6.70
CA ILE A 58 -0.32 -23.37 -7.40
C ILE A 58 1.06 -23.64 -6.80
N GLU A 59 1.95 -24.19 -7.61
CA GLU A 59 3.34 -24.47 -7.21
C GLU A 59 4.33 -23.46 -7.83
N ARG A 60 3.93 -22.80 -8.92
CA ARG A 60 4.76 -21.88 -9.68
C ARG A 60 3.98 -20.61 -10.02
N VAL A 61 4.44 -19.48 -9.51
CA VAL A 61 3.81 -18.19 -9.78
C VAL A 61 4.80 -17.18 -10.34
N VAL A 62 4.39 -16.46 -11.35
CA VAL A 62 5.05 -15.24 -11.81
C VAL A 62 4.27 -14.04 -11.30
N ILE A 63 4.99 -13.08 -10.73
CA ILE A 63 4.39 -11.90 -10.11
C ILE A 63 4.83 -10.66 -10.87
N LEU A 64 3.86 -9.95 -11.45
CA LEU A 64 4.05 -8.65 -12.11
C LEU A 64 3.62 -7.53 -11.16
N ASP A 65 4.37 -7.36 -10.08
CA ASP A 65 4.15 -6.39 -9.00
C ASP A 65 5.50 -5.86 -8.47
N ASP A 66 5.46 -5.00 -7.47
CA ASP A 66 6.61 -4.33 -6.86
C ASP A 66 6.80 -4.72 -5.39
N GLY A 67 6.43 -5.93 -4.99
CA GLY A 67 6.67 -6.48 -3.65
C GLY A 67 5.45 -6.60 -2.73
N PHE A 68 4.25 -6.24 -3.17
CA PHE A 68 3.03 -6.42 -2.37
C PHE A 68 2.58 -7.89 -2.36
N VAL A 69 2.46 -8.51 -3.53
CA VAL A 69 2.06 -9.92 -3.66
C VAL A 69 3.14 -10.83 -3.08
N GLU A 70 4.41 -10.52 -3.34
CA GLU A 70 5.55 -11.27 -2.80
C GLU A 70 5.57 -11.21 -1.26
N GLY A 71 5.20 -10.05 -0.68
CA GLY A 71 5.06 -9.89 0.77
C GLY A 71 3.94 -10.75 1.35
N LEU A 72 2.82 -10.88 0.65
CA LEU A 72 1.73 -11.80 1.03
C LEU A 72 2.17 -13.26 0.95
N LEU A 73 2.88 -13.65 -0.11
CA LEU A 73 3.37 -15.01 -0.23
C LEU A 73 4.41 -15.34 0.86
N TYR A 74 5.24 -14.38 1.25
CA TYR A 74 6.13 -14.56 2.42
C TYR A 74 5.32 -14.83 3.69
N ARG A 75 4.29 -14.01 3.97
CA ARG A 75 3.42 -14.20 5.11
C ARG A 75 2.74 -15.57 5.12
N PHE A 76 2.32 -16.06 3.94
CA PHE A 76 1.68 -17.37 3.79
C PHE A 76 2.68 -18.55 3.80
N GLY A 77 3.98 -18.29 3.90
CA GLY A 77 5.02 -19.32 3.82
C GLY A 77 5.17 -19.94 2.43
N MET A 78 4.78 -19.19 1.38
CA MET A 78 4.74 -19.66 -0.03
C MET A 78 5.76 -18.96 -0.93
N GLN A 79 6.73 -18.24 -0.36
CA GLN A 79 7.74 -17.50 -1.12
C GLN A 79 8.56 -18.36 -2.09
N ASP A 80 8.72 -19.65 -1.79
CA ASP A 80 9.48 -20.58 -2.64
C ASP A 80 8.75 -20.94 -3.95
N ARG A 81 7.47 -20.55 -4.08
CA ARG A 81 6.68 -20.75 -5.30
C ARG A 81 6.87 -19.65 -6.32
N ILE A 82 7.53 -18.56 -5.96
CA ILE A 82 7.81 -17.45 -6.87
C ILE A 82 8.92 -17.87 -7.82
N VAL A 83 8.62 -17.90 -9.14
CA VAL A 83 9.57 -18.34 -10.17
C VAL A 83 10.00 -17.21 -11.11
N GLY A 84 9.35 -16.03 -11.06
CA GLY A 84 9.70 -14.88 -11.88
C GLY A 84 9.07 -13.60 -11.35
N LEU A 85 9.72 -12.47 -11.63
CA LEU A 85 9.38 -11.14 -11.12
C LEU A 85 9.08 -10.15 -12.26
N GLY A 86 8.18 -9.21 -11.98
CA GLY A 86 7.83 -8.16 -12.92
C GLY A 86 8.92 -7.12 -13.12
N GLY A 87 9.70 -6.78 -12.11
CA GLY A 87 10.60 -5.64 -12.18
C GLY A 87 11.85 -5.73 -11.31
N ALA A 88 12.71 -4.73 -11.44
CA ALA A 88 14.01 -4.65 -10.76
C ALA A 88 13.95 -3.95 -9.39
N TRP A 89 12.81 -4.00 -8.69
CA TRP A 89 12.62 -3.39 -7.37
C TRP A 89 13.41 -4.09 -6.24
N THR A 90 14.00 -5.25 -6.54
CA THR A 90 14.79 -6.06 -5.59
C THR A 90 16.21 -5.55 -5.37
N LYS A 91 16.60 -4.41 -5.93
CA LYS A 91 17.95 -3.86 -5.80
C LYS A 91 18.18 -3.24 -4.43
N ASP A 92 19.41 -3.39 -3.92
CA ASP A 92 19.89 -2.64 -2.77
C ASP A 92 20.35 -1.25 -3.21
N TYR A 93 20.20 -0.27 -2.31
CA TYR A 93 20.54 1.10 -2.60
C TYR A 93 21.55 1.65 -1.61
N THR A 94 22.46 2.47 -2.16
CA THR A 94 23.32 3.34 -1.38
C THR A 94 23.08 4.76 -1.87
N TYR A 95 22.91 5.68 -0.92
CA TYR A 95 22.76 7.09 -1.19
C TYR A 95 23.80 7.88 -0.40
N SER A 96 24.38 8.90 -1.01
CA SER A 96 25.33 9.78 -0.35
C SER A 96 25.10 11.24 -0.73
N PHE A 97 25.42 12.15 0.18
CA PHE A 97 25.45 13.59 -0.07
C PHE A 97 26.55 14.26 0.75
N GLU A 98 27.04 15.38 0.24
CA GLU A 98 28.02 16.21 0.93
C GLU A 98 27.30 17.26 1.79
N THR A 99 27.78 17.46 3.02
CA THR A 99 27.29 18.49 3.95
C THR A 99 28.00 19.83 3.75
N THR A 100 27.48 20.89 4.38
CA THR A 100 28.07 22.24 4.32
C THR A 100 29.46 22.34 4.95
N ASP A 101 29.84 21.40 5.81
CA ASP A 101 31.16 21.33 6.43
C ASP A 101 32.14 20.44 5.65
N GLY A 102 31.72 19.88 4.50
CA GLY A 102 32.54 19.02 3.65
C GLY A 102 32.56 17.54 4.05
N THR A 103 31.78 17.16 5.05
CA THR A 103 31.62 15.74 5.41
C THR A 103 30.71 15.05 4.42
N THR A 104 31.00 13.79 4.03
CA THR A 104 30.11 12.99 3.21
C THR A 104 29.28 12.06 4.10
N TYR A 105 27.97 12.20 4.01
CA TYR A 105 27.02 11.23 4.55
C TYR A 105 26.76 10.10 3.58
N GLU A 106 26.74 8.86 4.08
CA GLU A 106 26.39 7.68 3.30
C GLU A 106 25.29 6.88 4.02
N TYR A 107 24.25 6.56 3.27
CA TYR A 107 23.20 5.61 3.64
C TYR A 107 23.33 4.36 2.79
N LYS A 108 23.55 3.20 3.42
CA LYS A 108 23.81 1.92 2.76
C LYS A 108 22.69 0.92 3.05
N ASN A 109 22.64 -0.11 2.22
CA ASN A 109 21.75 -1.26 2.39
C ASN A 109 20.27 -0.88 2.44
N GLY A 110 19.88 0.20 1.77
CA GLY A 110 18.47 0.56 1.62
C GLY A 110 17.76 -0.47 0.77
N MET A 111 16.71 -1.09 1.32
CA MET A 111 15.91 -2.07 0.61
C MET A 111 14.48 -2.10 1.15
N ASN A 112 13.56 -2.65 0.37
CA ASN A 112 12.24 -2.88 0.90
C ASN A 112 12.21 -4.15 1.79
N PRO A 113 11.23 -4.28 2.71
CA PRO A 113 11.13 -5.41 3.62
C PRO A 113 11.12 -6.77 2.92
N VAL A 114 10.39 -6.88 1.82
CA VAL A 114 10.26 -8.16 1.09
C VAL A 114 11.60 -8.60 0.50
N ARG A 115 12.40 -7.64 -0.02
CA ARG A 115 13.75 -7.93 -0.50
C ARG A 115 14.67 -8.43 0.62
N TYR A 116 14.53 -7.86 1.82
CA TYR A 116 15.26 -8.30 3.00
C TYR A 116 14.83 -9.72 3.42
N LEU A 117 13.52 -9.95 3.51
CA LEU A 117 12.93 -11.20 3.99
C LEU A 117 13.13 -12.38 3.01
N ILE A 118 13.16 -12.09 1.70
CA ILE A 118 13.32 -13.11 0.65
C ILE A 118 14.58 -12.80 -0.20
N PRO A 119 15.78 -13.03 0.33
CA PRO A 119 17.02 -12.72 -0.39
C PRO A 119 17.13 -13.41 -1.75
N GLY A 120 16.52 -14.57 -1.91
CA GLY A 120 16.50 -15.37 -3.13
C GLY A 120 15.86 -14.68 -4.34
N LEU A 121 15.00 -13.68 -4.14
CA LEU A 121 14.33 -12.96 -5.24
C LEU A 121 15.29 -12.33 -6.24
N THR A 122 16.49 -11.93 -5.80
CA THR A 122 17.51 -11.35 -6.70
C THR A 122 18.06 -12.32 -7.73
N ASN A 123 17.86 -13.61 -7.54
CA ASN A 123 18.32 -14.65 -8.45
C ASN A 123 17.25 -15.09 -9.45
N LEU A 124 16.00 -14.59 -9.29
CA LEU A 124 14.89 -14.94 -10.17
C LEU A 124 14.94 -14.13 -11.47
N PRO A 125 14.44 -14.70 -12.57
CA PRO A 125 14.26 -13.97 -13.81
C PRO A 125 13.37 -12.75 -13.64
N VAL A 126 13.80 -11.60 -14.18
CA VAL A 126 13.02 -10.38 -14.27
C VAL A 126 12.40 -10.32 -15.67
N LEU A 127 11.06 -10.24 -15.72
CA LEU A 127 10.30 -10.35 -16.96
C LEU A 127 10.07 -9.00 -17.64
N VAL A 128 10.11 -7.90 -16.89
CA VAL A 128 9.93 -6.54 -17.40
C VAL A 128 11.20 -5.73 -17.15
N GLU A 129 11.95 -5.46 -18.20
CA GLU A 129 13.06 -4.51 -18.14
C GLU A 129 12.56 -3.09 -18.43
N SER A 130 13.20 -2.11 -17.81
CA SER A 130 12.82 -0.69 -17.96
C SER A 130 12.79 -0.27 -19.43
N GLY A 131 11.60 0.17 -19.89
CA GLY A 131 11.39 0.64 -21.26
C GLY A 131 11.11 -0.44 -22.29
N THR A 132 11.02 -1.71 -21.88
CA THR A 132 10.62 -2.84 -22.74
C THR A 132 9.27 -3.40 -22.30
N GLY A 133 8.66 -4.23 -23.15
CA GLY A 133 7.49 -5.03 -22.77
C GLY A 133 7.87 -6.27 -21.96
N ILE A 134 6.86 -7.09 -21.66
CA ILE A 134 7.07 -8.40 -21.00
C ILE A 134 7.85 -9.33 -21.92
N ASN A 135 8.84 -10.03 -21.37
CA ASN A 135 9.55 -11.10 -22.06
C ASN A 135 8.70 -12.38 -22.00
N TYR A 136 7.85 -12.57 -23.01
CA TYR A 136 6.94 -13.72 -23.08
C TYR A 136 7.66 -15.06 -23.32
N GLU A 137 8.85 -15.06 -23.93
CA GLU A 137 9.65 -16.27 -24.10
C GLU A 137 10.16 -16.77 -22.73
N THR A 138 10.70 -15.87 -21.93
CA THR A 138 11.10 -16.18 -20.54
C THR A 138 9.88 -16.62 -19.72
N LEU A 139 8.75 -15.91 -19.84
CA LEU A 139 7.51 -16.26 -19.13
C LEU A 139 7.08 -17.70 -19.46
N ALA A 140 7.00 -18.05 -20.73
CA ALA A 140 6.62 -19.40 -21.15
C ALA A 140 7.62 -20.46 -20.65
N SER A 141 8.91 -20.18 -20.67
CA SER A 141 9.95 -21.12 -20.19
C SER A 141 9.90 -21.38 -18.68
N LEU A 142 9.29 -20.50 -17.91
CA LEU A 142 9.08 -20.66 -16.46
C LEU A 142 7.89 -21.59 -16.14
N GLU A 143 7.04 -21.91 -17.11
CA GLU A 143 5.88 -22.79 -16.93
C GLU A 143 5.08 -22.47 -15.65
N PRO A 144 4.63 -21.21 -15.44
CA PRO A 144 3.91 -20.88 -14.23
C PRO A 144 2.46 -21.38 -14.27
N ASP A 145 1.94 -21.77 -13.12
CA ASP A 145 0.54 -22.15 -12.92
C ASP A 145 -0.40 -20.95 -12.99
N VAL A 146 0.12 -19.75 -12.70
CA VAL A 146 -0.61 -18.49 -12.72
C VAL A 146 0.35 -17.30 -12.81
N VAL A 147 -0.12 -16.24 -13.47
CA VAL A 147 0.48 -14.90 -13.39
C VAL A 147 -0.43 -14.03 -12.51
N VAL A 148 0.13 -13.43 -11.46
CA VAL A 148 -0.55 -12.37 -10.71
C VAL A 148 -0.02 -11.03 -11.20
N LEU A 149 -0.90 -10.20 -11.75
CA LEU A 149 -0.60 -8.90 -12.31
C LEU A 149 -1.28 -7.82 -11.49
N ARG A 150 -0.51 -6.85 -10.97
CA ARG A 150 -1.05 -5.71 -10.22
C ARG A 150 -0.93 -4.44 -11.04
N GLU A 151 -2.07 -3.89 -11.47
CA GLU A 151 -2.10 -2.58 -12.11
C GLU A 151 -1.69 -1.48 -11.15
N GLY A 152 -0.91 -0.54 -11.64
CA GLY A 152 -0.37 0.54 -10.84
C GLY A 152 1.00 0.26 -10.24
N ALA A 153 1.45 -1.00 -10.24
CA ALA A 153 2.83 -1.33 -9.94
C ALA A 153 3.78 -0.72 -10.97
N TRP A 154 4.96 -0.31 -10.53
CA TRP A 154 6.00 0.20 -11.44
C TRP A 154 6.47 -0.88 -12.40
N ALA A 155 6.48 -2.13 -11.94
CA ALA A 155 6.81 -3.31 -12.73
C ALA A 155 5.86 -3.51 -13.91
N PHE A 156 4.60 -3.07 -13.77
CA PHE A 156 3.61 -3.16 -14.83
C PHE A 156 2.71 -1.92 -14.85
N SER A 157 2.89 -1.08 -15.87
CA SER A 157 1.99 0.02 -16.17
C SER A 157 1.55 -0.09 -17.62
N ALA A 158 0.37 -0.63 -17.85
CA ALA A 158 -0.20 -0.75 -19.20
C ALA A 158 -0.41 0.62 -19.86
N GLY A 159 -0.71 1.63 -19.07
CA GLY A 159 -1.00 2.99 -19.52
C GLY A 159 -2.33 3.15 -20.25
N SER A 160 -3.03 2.03 -20.56
CA SER A 160 -4.39 2.01 -21.10
C SER A 160 -5.01 0.61 -20.95
N ASP A 161 -6.34 0.55 -20.85
CA ASP A 161 -7.10 -0.72 -20.79
C ASP A 161 -6.81 -1.61 -22.02
N GLU A 162 -6.71 -1.04 -23.22
CA GLU A 162 -6.39 -1.78 -24.45
C GLU A 162 -5.05 -2.53 -24.35
N LYS A 163 -4.02 -1.88 -23.77
CA LYS A 163 -2.73 -2.53 -23.58
C LYS A 163 -2.76 -3.62 -22.52
N LEU A 164 -3.53 -3.39 -21.45
CA LEU A 164 -3.74 -4.41 -20.41
C LEU A 164 -4.43 -5.64 -21.02
N GLU A 165 -5.55 -5.46 -21.71
CA GLU A 165 -6.28 -6.52 -22.37
C GLU A 165 -5.40 -7.31 -23.35
N LYS A 166 -4.61 -6.61 -24.16
CA LYS A 166 -3.66 -7.24 -25.07
C LYS A 166 -2.59 -8.06 -24.35
N THR A 167 -2.06 -7.53 -23.22
CA THR A 167 -1.07 -8.22 -22.42
C THR A 167 -1.65 -9.49 -21.83
N VAL A 168 -2.84 -9.40 -21.23
CA VAL A 168 -3.55 -10.53 -20.63
C VAL A 168 -3.85 -11.58 -21.71
N ALA A 169 -4.44 -11.19 -22.83
CA ALA A 169 -4.73 -12.12 -23.93
C ALA A 169 -3.47 -12.81 -24.48
N THR A 170 -2.33 -12.11 -24.50
CA THR A 170 -1.06 -12.70 -24.92
C THR A 170 -0.57 -13.76 -23.92
N ILE A 171 -0.67 -13.50 -22.62
CA ILE A 171 -0.29 -14.48 -21.58
C ILE A 171 -1.23 -15.69 -21.63
N GLU A 172 -2.54 -15.45 -21.71
CA GLU A 172 -3.55 -16.53 -21.77
C GLU A 172 -3.42 -17.39 -23.04
N SER A 173 -2.91 -16.81 -24.14
CA SER A 173 -2.60 -17.60 -25.35
C SER A 173 -1.45 -18.61 -25.18
N LEU A 174 -0.73 -18.54 -24.07
CA LEU A 174 0.29 -19.50 -23.63
C LEU A 174 -0.28 -20.55 -22.66
N ASP A 175 -1.61 -20.63 -22.52
CA ASP A 175 -2.32 -21.48 -21.55
C ASP A 175 -1.97 -21.14 -20.08
N ILE A 176 -1.61 -19.89 -19.79
CA ILE A 176 -1.28 -19.40 -18.44
C ILE A 176 -2.40 -18.48 -17.94
N PRO A 177 -3.12 -18.83 -16.87
CA PRO A 177 -4.15 -17.96 -16.30
C PRO A 177 -3.55 -16.68 -15.69
N VAL A 178 -4.29 -15.56 -15.78
CA VAL A 178 -3.90 -14.26 -15.25
C VAL A 178 -4.93 -13.76 -14.26
N VAL A 179 -4.49 -13.47 -13.03
CA VAL A 179 -5.29 -12.80 -12.01
C VAL A 179 -4.87 -11.35 -11.92
N ILE A 180 -5.82 -10.42 -12.04
CA ILE A 180 -5.56 -8.97 -12.05
C ILE A 180 -5.96 -8.37 -10.69
N LEU A 181 -5.01 -7.67 -10.07
CA LEU A 181 -5.21 -6.76 -8.95
C LEU A 181 -5.23 -5.32 -9.46
N VAL A 182 -5.95 -4.43 -8.78
CA VAL A 182 -6.02 -3.00 -9.13
C VAL A 182 -5.52 -2.17 -7.95
N GLY A 183 -4.27 -1.78 -8.03
CA GLY A 183 -3.63 -0.98 -6.99
C GLY A 183 -4.13 0.47 -6.93
N PRO A 184 -3.86 1.18 -5.81
CA PRO A 184 -4.35 2.53 -5.52
C PRO A 184 -4.25 3.56 -6.64
N PRO A 185 -3.17 3.64 -7.45
CA PRO A 185 -3.05 4.66 -8.50
C PRO A 185 -4.01 4.50 -9.67
N PHE A 186 -4.56 3.29 -9.85
CA PHE A 186 -5.46 2.96 -10.96
C PHE A 186 -6.93 2.81 -10.54
N GLN A 187 -7.24 3.16 -9.31
CA GLN A 187 -8.63 3.31 -8.85
C GLN A 187 -9.19 4.64 -9.34
N GLU A 188 -10.53 4.76 -9.40
CA GLU A 188 -11.22 6.00 -9.82
C GLU A 188 -10.75 7.24 -9.03
N ARG A 189 -10.49 7.06 -7.72
CA ARG A 189 -9.75 7.99 -6.87
C ARG A 189 -8.63 7.24 -6.18
N PRO A 190 -7.39 7.76 -6.16
CA PRO A 190 -6.31 7.12 -5.42
C PRO A 190 -6.68 6.99 -3.93
N THR A 191 -6.76 5.76 -3.43
CA THR A 191 -7.11 5.44 -2.04
C THR A 191 -6.48 4.12 -1.62
N VAL A 192 -6.31 3.91 -0.33
CA VAL A 192 -5.87 2.61 0.21
C VAL A 192 -7.04 1.72 0.65
N ASP A 193 -8.27 2.22 0.58
CA ASP A 193 -9.46 1.55 1.12
C ASP A 193 -9.75 0.19 0.46
N ARG A 194 -9.22 -0.06 -0.75
CA ARG A 194 -9.38 -1.33 -1.46
C ARG A 194 -8.18 -2.29 -1.36
N ILE A 195 -7.13 -1.91 -0.64
CA ILE A 195 -5.97 -2.80 -0.44
C ILE A 195 -6.40 -4.09 0.27
N GLY A 196 -7.36 -4.01 1.20
CA GLY A 196 -7.95 -5.19 1.83
C GLY A 196 -8.61 -6.16 0.85
N GLU A 197 -9.21 -5.66 -0.25
CA GLU A 197 -9.78 -6.50 -1.33
C GLU A 197 -8.66 -7.23 -2.09
N GLU A 198 -7.55 -6.52 -2.41
CA GLU A 198 -6.38 -7.13 -3.05
C GLU A 198 -5.81 -8.26 -2.18
N ILE A 199 -5.65 -8.03 -0.87
CA ILE A 199 -5.13 -9.02 0.09
C ILE A 199 -6.04 -10.27 0.12
N ARG A 200 -7.37 -10.08 0.22
CA ARG A 200 -8.33 -11.19 0.26
C ARG A 200 -8.33 -11.99 -1.04
N LEU A 201 -8.26 -11.31 -2.19
CA LEU A 201 -8.18 -12.00 -3.48
C LEU A 201 -6.89 -12.83 -3.60
N VAL A 202 -5.73 -12.30 -3.18
CA VAL A 202 -4.49 -13.10 -3.13
C VAL A 202 -4.65 -14.28 -2.18
N GLY A 203 -5.28 -14.07 -1.01
CA GLY A 203 -5.60 -15.16 -0.09
C GLY A 203 -6.48 -16.25 -0.71
N GLU A 204 -7.47 -15.86 -1.51
CA GLU A 204 -8.33 -16.79 -2.26
C GLU A 204 -7.52 -17.55 -3.34
N VAL A 205 -6.70 -16.84 -4.12
CA VAL A 205 -5.83 -17.43 -5.14
C VAL A 205 -4.90 -18.51 -4.57
N PHE A 206 -4.35 -18.28 -3.39
CA PHE A 206 -3.37 -19.19 -2.76
C PHE A 206 -3.96 -20.06 -1.64
N SER A 207 -5.29 -20.04 -1.45
CA SER A 207 -6.00 -20.83 -0.40
C SER A 207 -5.58 -20.48 1.05
N HIS A 208 -5.28 -19.20 1.28
CA HIS A 208 -4.94 -18.60 2.57
C HIS A 208 -5.94 -17.53 3.02
N GLY A 209 -7.24 -17.73 2.75
CA GLY A 209 -8.29 -16.73 2.96
C GLY A 209 -8.39 -16.22 4.41
N GLU A 210 -8.29 -17.10 5.41
CA GLU A 210 -8.39 -16.71 6.83
C GLU A 210 -7.22 -15.79 7.26
N ASP A 211 -5.99 -16.12 6.85
CA ASP A 211 -4.81 -15.31 7.18
C ASP A 211 -4.81 -13.97 6.41
N ALA A 212 -5.26 -14.00 5.17
CA ALA A 212 -5.44 -12.80 4.35
C ALA A 212 -6.51 -11.85 4.95
N ASP A 213 -7.66 -12.39 5.38
CA ASP A 213 -8.70 -11.57 6.02
C ASP A 213 -8.22 -10.98 7.35
N ALA A 214 -7.54 -11.76 8.18
CA ALA A 214 -6.95 -11.27 9.42
C ALA A 214 -5.94 -10.14 9.17
N LEU A 215 -5.09 -10.27 8.14
CA LEU A 215 -4.15 -9.22 7.76
C LEU A 215 -4.86 -7.97 7.24
N ALA A 216 -5.86 -8.12 6.38
CA ALA A 216 -6.63 -6.99 5.85
C ALA A 216 -7.30 -6.21 6.99
N VAL A 217 -7.96 -6.90 7.93
CA VAL A 217 -8.58 -6.30 9.12
C VAL A 217 -7.55 -5.58 9.99
N TYR A 218 -6.36 -6.17 10.17
CA TYR A 218 -5.29 -5.52 10.94
C TYR A 218 -4.83 -4.22 10.29
N LEU A 219 -4.57 -4.20 8.98
CA LEU A 219 -4.09 -3.00 8.27
C LEU A 219 -5.17 -1.91 8.23
N ASP A 220 -6.42 -2.27 7.95
CA ASP A 220 -7.55 -1.35 7.99
C ASP A 220 -7.70 -0.73 9.39
N GLY A 221 -7.54 -1.54 10.45
CA GLY A 221 -7.56 -1.08 11.84
C GLY A 221 -6.48 -0.05 12.17
N GLN A 222 -5.28 -0.15 11.57
CA GLN A 222 -4.24 0.87 11.75
C GLN A 222 -4.65 2.22 11.15
N ILE A 223 -5.25 2.21 9.97
CA ILE A 223 -5.73 3.43 9.29
C ILE A 223 -6.90 4.05 10.05
N GLU A 224 -7.87 3.25 10.48
CA GLU A 224 -9.02 3.74 11.23
C GLU A 224 -8.62 4.34 12.60
N GLU A 225 -7.63 3.79 13.29
CA GLU A 225 -7.12 4.40 14.53
C GLU A 225 -6.50 5.78 14.27
N ILE A 226 -5.77 5.95 13.17
CA ILE A 226 -5.22 7.26 12.77
C ILE A 226 -6.37 8.25 12.49
N ARG A 227 -7.32 7.87 11.65
CA ARG A 227 -8.48 8.70 11.30
C ARG A 227 -9.27 9.12 12.54
N LYS A 228 -9.51 8.21 13.46
CA LYS A 228 -10.23 8.48 14.71
C LYS A 228 -9.53 9.53 15.58
N ARG A 229 -8.19 9.48 15.67
CA ARG A 229 -7.42 10.44 16.47
C ARG A 229 -7.44 11.86 15.91
N THR A 230 -7.70 12.02 14.61
CA THR A 230 -7.63 13.32 13.93
C THR A 230 -8.99 13.85 13.45
N ALA A 231 -10.05 13.06 13.53
CA ALA A 231 -11.38 13.34 12.96
C ALA A 231 -12.01 14.67 13.44
N ASP A 232 -11.78 15.06 14.70
CA ASP A 232 -12.36 16.23 15.33
C ASP A 232 -11.53 17.51 15.14
N VAL A 233 -10.44 17.47 14.38
CA VAL A 233 -9.60 18.65 14.13
C VAL A 233 -10.35 19.66 13.26
N PRO A 234 -10.60 20.90 13.76
CA PRO A 234 -11.25 21.94 12.97
C PRO A 234 -10.42 22.34 11.75
N VAL A 235 -11.07 22.73 10.67
CA VAL A 235 -10.40 23.07 9.38
C VAL A 235 -9.35 24.15 9.52
N ASP A 236 -9.58 25.14 10.41
CA ASP A 236 -8.64 26.25 10.68
C ASP A 236 -7.43 25.84 11.55
N LYS A 237 -7.45 24.64 12.11
CA LYS A 237 -6.38 24.07 12.93
C LYS A 237 -5.57 23.00 12.22
N LYS A 238 -5.96 22.63 11.01
CA LYS A 238 -5.23 21.63 10.22
C LYS A 238 -3.88 22.21 9.77
N PRO A 239 -2.74 21.58 10.09
CA PRO A 239 -1.44 22.02 9.61
C PRO A 239 -1.33 21.86 8.10
N ARG A 240 -0.57 22.76 7.48
CA ARG A 240 -0.22 22.67 6.07
C ARG A 240 1.02 21.80 5.93
N MET A 241 0.88 20.66 5.30
CA MET A 241 1.95 19.68 5.11
C MET A 241 2.38 19.63 3.65
N MET A 242 3.65 19.39 3.43
CA MET A 242 4.17 19.16 2.09
C MET A 242 4.98 17.87 2.06
N GLN A 243 4.62 16.96 1.17
CA GLN A 243 5.56 15.94 0.75
C GLN A 243 6.54 16.57 -0.24
N LEU A 244 7.83 16.59 0.13
CA LEU A 244 8.88 17.21 -0.66
C LEU A 244 9.96 16.17 -1.01
N GLY A 245 9.95 15.68 -2.25
CA GLY A 245 10.98 14.79 -2.77
C GLY A 245 12.24 15.56 -3.17
N LEU A 246 13.35 15.30 -2.48
CA LEU A 246 14.63 16.00 -2.71
C LEU A 246 15.47 15.34 -3.82
N SER A 247 14.85 14.93 -4.90
CA SER A 247 15.47 14.16 -5.97
C SER A 247 16.65 14.88 -6.64
N PRO A 248 17.80 14.20 -6.86
CA PRO A 248 18.86 14.72 -7.70
C PRO A 248 18.39 15.13 -9.10
N ARG A 249 17.40 14.44 -9.66
CA ARG A 249 16.81 14.76 -10.96
C ARG A 249 16.10 16.12 -10.95
N ALA A 250 15.37 16.44 -9.89
CA ALA A 250 14.72 17.74 -9.74
C ALA A 250 15.78 18.86 -9.71
N ARG A 251 16.89 18.65 -8.98
CA ARG A 251 18.01 19.61 -8.90
C ARG A 251 18.68 19.83 -10.25
N GLN A 252 18.90 18.77 -11.04
CA GLN A 252 19.45 18.87 -12.39
C GLN A 252 18.55 19.68 -13.32
N GLY A 253 17.23 19.62 -13.12
CA GLY A 253 16.22 20.42 -13.81
C GLY A 253 16.06 21.85 -13.30
N GLY A 254 16.90 22.31 -12.36
CA GLY A 254 16.82 23.64 -11.76
C GLY A 254 15.75 23.80 -10.67
N GLY A 255 15.09 22.72 -10.27
CA GLY A 255 14.15 22.72 -9.14
C GLY A 255 14.84 22.48 -7.80
N ALA A 256 14.12 22.74 -6.70
CA ALA A 256 14.55 22.41 -5.34
C ALA A 256 14.01 21.08 -4.87
N GLY A 257 13.01 20.52 -5.54
CA GLY A 257 12.42 19.24 -5.21
C GLY A 257 11.24 18.89 -6.09
N MET A 258 10.49 17.89 -5.67
CA MET A 258 9.26 17.44 -6.30
C MET A 258 8.12 17.46 -5.29
N ALA A 259 6.92 17.83 -5.74
CA ALA A 259 5.69 17.86 -4.96
C ALA A 259 4.65 16.90 -5.56
N TRP A 260 3.64 16.58 -4.76
CA TRP A 260 2.49 15.75 -5.13
C TRP A 260 1.20 16.54 -4.95
N GLY A 261 0.40 16.59 -5.99
CA GLY A 261 -0.84 17.34 -6.04
C GLY A 261 -2.02 16.64 -5.37
N SER A 262 -3.13 17.36 -5.33
CA SER A 262 -4.37 16.95 -4.66
C SER A 262 -5.04 15.70 -5.25
N ASP A 263 -4.64 15.28 -6.44
CA ASP A 263 -5.13 14.12 -7.18
C ASP A 263 -4.27 12.86 -6.99
N THR A 264 -3.34 12.87 -6.03
CA THR A 264 -2.38 11.78 -5.80
C THR A 264 -2.70 10.99 -4.52
N ILE A 265 -2.18 9.76 -4.46
CA ILE A 265 -2.27 8.93 -3.25
C ILE A 265 -1.52 9.57 -2.07
N GLU A 266 -0.47 10.31 -2.33
CA GLU A 266 0.29 11.05 -1.33
C GLU A 266 -0.56 12.15 -0.67
N SER A 267 -1.35 12.88 -1.46
CA SER A 267 -2.32 13.84 -0.92
C SER A 267 -3.43 13.17 -0.12
N TYR A 268 -3.90 12.00 -0.56
CA TYR A 268 -4.88 11.21 0.19
C TYR A 268 -4.38 10.84 1.60
N PHE A 269 -3.10 10.48 1.76
CA PHE A 269 -2.52 10.24 3.08
C PHE A 269 -2.54 11.48 3.97
N ILE A 270 -2.28 12.65 3.40
CA ILE A 270 -2.28 13.92 4.14
C ILE A 270 -3.72 14.33 4.49
N GLU A 271 -4.63 14.33 3.51
CA GLU A 271 -5.94 15.00 3.65
C GLU A 271 -7.01 14.07 4.21
N GLU A 272 -7.06 12.80 3.75
CA GLU A 272 -8.14 11.88 4.10
C GLU A 272 -7.77 10.91 5.25
N ILE A 273 -6.47 10.61 5.43
CA ILE A 273 -6.05 9.75 6.54
C ILE A 273 -5.61 10.60 7.74
N ALA A 274 -4.63 11.49 7.53
CA ALA A 274 -4.11 12.32 8.62
C ALA A 274 -4.99 13.54 8.94
N ASN A 275 -5.97 13.88 8.11
CA ASN A 275 -6.85 15.03 8.27
C ASN A 275 -6.09 16.38 8.37
N ALA A 276 -4.98 16.51 7.62
CA ALA A 276 -4.20 17.73 7.49
C ALA A 276 -4.54 18.46 6.16
N LYS A 277 -3.77 19.44 5.73
CA LYS A 277 -3.90 20.13 4.44
C LYS A 277 -2.67 19.89 3.60
N ASN A 278 -2.81 19.48 2.34
CA ASN A 278 -1.70 19.49 1.41
C ASN A 278 -1.34 20.96 1.09
N ALA A 279 -0.10 21.35 1.36
CA ALA A 279 0.38 22.70 1.09
C ALA A 279 0.52 22.97 -0.41
N TYR A 280 0.74 21.93 -1.22
CA TYR A 280 0.77 22.01 -2.68
C TYR A 280 -0.62 21.70 -3.26
N GLU A 281 -1.34 22.76 -3.60
CA GLU A 281 -2.74 22.67 -4.10
C GLU A 281 -2.84 22.36 -5.61
N GLY A 282 -1.71 22.21 -6.32
CA GLY A 282 -1.69 21.80 -7.72
C GLY A 282 -2.11 20.34 -7.90
N THR A 283 -2.09 19.87 -9.14
CA THR A 283 -2.35 18.46 -9.51
C THR A 283 -1.09 17.80 -10.07
N GLY A 284 -1.12 16.47 -10.15
CA GLY A 284 -0.05 15.63 -10.69
C GLY A 284 0.97 15.17 -9.67
N ALA A 285 1.64 14.07 -10.00
CA ALA A 285 2.72 13.49 -9.23
C ALA A 285 4.09 13.93 -9.77
N PHE A 286 5.11 13.99 -8.91
CA PHE A 286 6.49 14.33 -9.28
C PHE A 286 6.64 15.71 -9.93
N VAL A 287 5.82 16.68 -9.53
CA VAL A 287 5.87 18.04 -10.06
C VAL A 287 7.11 18.75 -9.54
N VAL A 288 8.00 19.14 -10.43
CA VAL A 288 9.22 19.88 -10.08
C VAL A 288 8.84 21.27 -9.57
N VAL A 289 9.30 21.61 -8.36
CA VAL A 289 9.06 22.91 -7.71
C VAL A 289 10.37 23.64 -7.49
N SER A 290 10.36 24.97 -7.70
CA SER A 290 11.51 25.82 -7.44
C SER A 290 11.63 26.19 -5.97
N THR A 291 12.80 26.68 -5.56
CA THR A 291 13.03 27.26 -4.22
C THR A 291 12.00 28.33 -3.88
N GLU A 292 11.74 29.26 -4.81
CA GLU A 292 10.80 30.36 -4.60
C GLU A 292 9.37 29.85 -4.40
N GLN A 293 8.96 28.84 -5.16
CA GLN A 293 7.64 28.21 -4.97
C GLN A 293 7.51 27.57 -3.58
N ILE A 294 8.53 26.84 -3.13
CA ILE A 294 8.52 26.21 -1.81
C ILE A 294 8.49 27.28 -0.71
N LEU A 295 9.27 28.35 -0.84
CA LEU A 295 9.28 29.48 0.13
C LEU A 295 7.92 30.20 0.19
N VAL A 296 7.21 30.33 -0.94
CA VAL A 296 5.86 30.93 -0.96
C VAL A 296 4.84 29.99 -0.33
N LEU A 297 4.96 28.69 -0.53
CA LEU A 297 4.10 27.71 0.11
C LEU A 297 4.29 27.66 1.63
N ASP A 298 5.50 27.84 2.10
CA ASP A 298 5.92 27.84 3.51
C ASP A 298 5.12 26.83 4.38
N PRO A 299 5.31 25.52 4.18
CA PRO A 299 4.56 24.53 4.91
C PRO A 299 4.92 24.48 6.40
N ASP A 300 3.95 24.14 7.26
CA ASP A 300 4.16 23.93 8.70
C ASP A 300 4.95 22.64 8.98
N VAL A 301 4.82 21.65 8.09
CA VAL A 301 5.43 20.32 8.20
C VAL A 301 5.92 19.87 6.83
N ILE A 302 7.14 19.36 6.78
CA ILE A 302 7.68 18.69 5.59
C ILE A 302 7.85 17.21 5.88
N VAL A 303 7.40 16.36 4.95
CA VAL A 303 7.65 14.92 4.95
C VAL A 303 8.41 14.58 3.68
N LEU A 304 9.53 13.87 3.82
CA LEU A 304 10.43 13.52 2.72
C LEU A 304 10.09 12.12 2.21
N PRO A 305 9.44 11.96 1.04
CA PRO A 305 9.14 10.66 0.45
C PRO A 305 10.35 10.10 -0.30
N THR A 306 10.30 8.82 -0.61
CA THR A 306 11.38 8.07 -1.25
C THR A 306 11.34 8.14 -2.78
N ALA A 307 11.06 9.31 -3.36
CA ALA A 307 11.00 9.45 -4.81
C ALA A 307 12.38 9.72 -5.41
N GLN A 308 12.91 8.78 -6.16
CA GLN A 308 14.13 8.91 -6.98
C GLN A 308 15.40 9.31 -6.20
N GLY A 309 15.64 8.71 -5.09
CA GLY A 309 16.75 8.95 -4.19
C GLY A 309 16.26 8.95 -2.76
N TYR A 310 17.14 8.77 -1.82
CA TYR A 310 16.77 8.87 -0.42
C TYR A 310 16.85 10.31 0.06
N HIS A 311 16.06 10.61 1.05
CA HIS A 311 15.94 11.94 1.61
C HIS A 311 15.99 11.84 3.14
N PRO A 312 17.18 11.58 3.73
CA PRO A 312 17.31 11.64 5.18
C PRO A 312 17.00 13.06 5.64
N VAL A 313 16.39 13.17 6.80
CA VAL A 313 16.02 14.46 7.38
C VAL A 313 17.21 15.42 7.43
N SER A 314 18.40 14.90 7.74
CA SER A 314 19.64 15.66 7.81
C SER A 314 20.04 16.34 6.49
N GLU A 315 19.69 15.77 5.34
CA GLU A 315 20.03 16.35 4.05
C GLU A 315 19.42 17.74 3.87
N LEU A 316 18.16 17.94 4.25
CA LEU A 316 17.50 19.22 4.13
C LEU A 316 18.17 20.30 4.99
N TYR A 317 18.74 19.93 6.14
CA TYR A 317 19.41 20.83 7.06
C TYR A 317 20.86 21.13 6.67
N THR A 318 21.58 20.15 6.12
CA THR A 318 23.05 20.19 6.03
C THR A 318 23.59 20.19 4.60
N ALA A 319 22.80 19.83 3.58
CA ALA A 319 23.29 19.84 2.21
C ALA A 319 23.43 21.27 1.66
N PRO A 320 24.55 21.60 0.98
CA PRO A 320 24.81 22.96 0.48
C PRO A 320 23.72 23.46 -0.47
N TYR A 321 23.13 22.57 -1.27
CA TYR A 321 22.12 22.90 -2.26
C TYR A 321 20.73 23.19 -1.70
N TYR A 322 20.50 22.97 -0.37
CA TYR A 322 19.24 23.29 0.31
C TYR A 322 19.36 24.45 1.30
N GLN A 323 20.48 25.16 1.32
CA GLN A 323 20.67 26.29 2.24
C GLN A 323 19.64 27.40 2.03
N ASN A 324 19.11 27.55 0.82
CA ASN A 324 18.04 28.52 0.55
C ASN A 324 16.68 28.13 1.17
N LEU A 325 16.50 26.91 1.65
CA LEU A 325 15.26 26.44 2.28
C LEU A 325 15.29 26.58 3.82
N GLN A 326 16.39 27.07 4.42
CA GLN A 326 16.52 27.20 5.89
C GLN A 326 15.54 28.22 6.48
N GLU A 327 14.95 29.09 5.65
CA GLU A 327 13.96 30.09 6.09
C GLU A 327 12.55 29.54 6.26
N LEU A 328 12.27 28.30 5.77
CA LEU A 328 10.95 27.65 5.89
C LEU A 328 10.55 27.44 7.34
N SER A 329 9.25 27.63 7.62
CA SER A 329 8.65 27.41 8.95
C SER A 329 8.89 26.00 9.46
N ALA A 330 8.70 24.98 8.60
CA ALA A 330 8.96 23.58 8.95
C ALA A 330 10.42 23.31 9.35
N VAL A 331 11.38 23.95 8.66
CA VAL A 331 12.82 23.78 8.93
C VAL A 331 13.21 24.47 10.23
N LYS A 332 12.80 25.72 10.43
CA LYS A 332 13.05 26.50 11.64
C LYS A 332 12.48 25.85 12.91
N ASN A 333 11.32 25.23 12.77
CA ASN A 333 10.62 24.56 13.88
C ASN A 333 10.98 23.07 14.02
N HIS A 334 11.96 22.57 13.28
CA HIS A 334 12.38 21.17 13.30
C HIS A 334 11.23 20.18 13.00
N ARG A 335 10.31 20.56 12.11
CA ARG A 335 9.16 19.75 11.69
C ARG A 335 9.39 19.13 10.30
N VAL A 336 10.53 18.47 10.13
CA VAL A 336 10.91 17.74 8.93
C VAL A 336 11.08 16.27 9.29
N TYR A 337 10.40 15.40 8.57
CA TYR A 337 10.35 13.95 8.82
C TYR A 337 10.60 13.18 7.52
N ALA A 338 11.02 11.93 7.60
CA ALA A 338 11.23 11.09 6.42
C ALA A 338 10.34 9.85 6.48
N LEU A 339 9.77 9.49 5.33
CA LEU A 339 9.04 8.23 5.13
C LEU A 339 10.01 7.04 4.99
N PRO A 340 9.52 5.81 5.14
CA PRO A 340 10.32 4.62 4.90
C PRO A 340 10.99 4.64 3.52
N TRP A 341 12.24 4.18 3.44
CA TRP A 341 12.90 3.91 2.18
C TRP A 341 12.26 2.70 1.48
N THR A 342 11.42 2.99 0.52
CA THR A 342 10.66 1.99 -0.25
C THR A 342 10.63 2.39 -1.71
N PRO A 343 11.71 2.19 -2.47
CA PRO A 343 11.73 2.50 -3.90
C PRO A 343 10.63 1.71 -4.62
N TYR A 344 10.08 2.30 -5.69
CA TYR A 344 9.00 1.70 -6.50
C TYR A 344 7.72 1.39 -5.70
N ASN A 345 7.36 2.23 -4.74
CA ASN A 345 6.18 2.04 -3.87
C ASN A 345 4.96 2.87 -4.32
N TRP A 346 4.75 3.02 -5.62
CA TRP A 346 3.62 3.81 -6.13
C TRP A 346 2.28 3.15 -5.78
N ALA A 347 2.16 1.84 -6.07
CA ALA A 347 0.95 1.08 -5.80
C ALA A 347 0.76 0.73 -4.31
N LYS A 348 1.65 1.19 -3.44
CA LYS A 348 1.70 0.90 -2.01
C LYS A 348 1.87 -0.60 -1.71
N ARG A 349 2.74 -0.92 -0.78
CA ARG A 349 2.95 -2.27 -0.25
C ARG A 349 2.23 -2.42 1.09
N LEU A 350 2.41 -3.56 1.74
CA LEU A 350 1.81 -3.85 3.04
C LEU A 350 2.20 -2.86 4.14
N GLU A 351 3.32 -2.15 3.97
CA GLU A 351 3.83 -1.16 4.93
C GLU A 351 3.18 0.22 4.83
N TYR A 352 2.16 0.41 3.98
CA TYR A 352 1.52 1.72 3.81
C TYR A 352 1.01 2.36 5.12
N PRO A 353 0.59 1.62 6.17
CA PRO A 353 0.23 2.22 7.45
C PRO A 353 1.40 2.91 8.17
N ILE A 354 2.67 2.53 7.89
CA ILE A 354 3.83 3.23 8.45
C ILE A 354 3.92 4.65 7.88
N GLU A 355 3.69 4.82 6.57
CA GLU A 355 3.63 6.15 5.95
C GLU A 355 2.53 7.00 6.60
N ALA A 356 1.32 6.42 6.77
CA ALA A 356 0.18 7.09 7.40
C ALA A 356 0.49 7.53 8.84
N MET A 357 1.11 6.65 9.65
CA MET A 357 1.46 6.94 11.04
C MET A 357 2.49 8.06 11.14
N VAL A 358 3.53 8.03 10.30
CA VAL A 358 4.56 9.09 10.26
C VAL A 358 3.92 10.43 9.90
N ILE A 359 3.09 10.48 8.87
CA ILE A 359 2.40 11.70 8.43
C ILE A 359 1.48 12.23 9.54
N ALA A 360 0.69 11.37 10.16
CA ALA A 360 -0.28 11.76 11.19
C ALA A 360 0.42 12.27 12.48
N LYS A 361 1.45 11.57 12.95
CA LYS A 361 2.23 12.04 14.12
C LYS A 361 3.01 13.30 13.81
N ALA A 362 3.57 13.44 12.61
CA ALA A 362 4.21 14.67 12.17
C ALA A 362 3.22 15.86 12.14
N ALA A 363 1.98 15.63 11.70
CA ALA A 363 0.92 16.64 11.70
C ALA A 363 0.50 17.03 13.11
N TYR A 364 0.27 16.04 13.99
CA TYR A 364 -0.38 16.20 15.29
C TYR A 364 0.40 15.48 16.42
N PRO A 365 1.61 15.91 16.78
CA PRO A 365 2.44 15.19 17.75
C PRO A 365 1.75 14.98 19.10
N ASP A 366 0.94 15.93 19.57
CA ASP A 366 0.23 15.83 20.85
C ASP A 366 -0.86 14.75 20.85
N ARG A 367 -1.50 14.50 19.68
CA ARG A 367 -2.53 13.47 19.55
C ARG A 367 -1.98 12.05 19.48
N PHE A 368 -0.69 11.93 19.21
CA PHE A 368 0.06 10.67 19.13
C PHE A 368 1.19 10.64 20.17
N ALA A 369 1.10 11.41 21.26
CA ALA A 369 2.13 11.47 22.29
C ALA A 369 2.34 10.13 23.03
N ASP A 370 1.30 9.30 23.05
CA ASP A 370 1.31 7.93 23.60
C ASP A 370 1.97 6.89 22.69
N ILE A 371 2.27 7.23 21.44
CA ILE A 371 2.86 6.32 20.45
C ILE A 371 4.30 6.70 20.18
N GLN A 372 5.24 5.80 20.48
CA GLN A 372 6.61 5.87 19.99
C GLN A 372 6.67 5.13 18.66
N VAL A 373 6.76 5.86 17.54
CA VAL A 373 6.64 5.25 16.19
C VAL A 373 7.78 4.27 15.93
N HIS A 374 8.99 4.54 16.45
CA HIS A 374 10.12 3.63 16.32
C HIS A 374 9.93 2.28 17.01
N GLU A 375 9.08 2.19 18.06
CA GLU A 375 8.68 0.95 18.72
C GLU A 375 7.45 0.35 18.03
N TRP A 376 6.46 1.17 17.73
CA TRP A 376 5.24 0.76 17.04
C TRP A 376 5.55 0.08 15.70
N VAL A 377 6.55 0.55 14.96
CA VAL A 377 6.98 -0.02 13.68
C VAL A 377 7.54 -1.44 13.83
N LEU A 378 8.14 -1.76 14.97
CA LEU A 378 8.62 -3.12 15.25
C LEU A 378 7.43 -4.08 15.44
N ASP A 379 6.44 -3.66 16.22
CA ASP A 379 5.22 -4.43 16.40
C ASP A 379 4.44 -4.58 15.09
N PHE A 380 4.44 -3.53 14.26
CA PHE A 380 3.85 -3.58 12.93
C PHE A 380 4.49 -4.68 12.06
N TYR A 381 5.81 -4.72 11.92
CA TYR A 381 6.49 -5.76 11.13
C TYR A 381 6.23 -7.15 11.68
N ARG A 382 6.20 -7.32 13.00
CA ARG A 382 5.89 -8.60 13.63
C ARG A 382 4.48 -9.08 13.29
N ASN A 383 3.50 -8.20 13.28
CA ASN A 383 2.12 -8.51 12.91
C ASN A 383 1.94 -8.77 11.41
N VAL A 384 2.61 -8.01 10.56
CA VAL A 384 2.47 -8.15 9.10
C VAL A 384 3.25 -9.34 8.57
N TYR A 385 4.47 -9.56 9.02
CA TYR A 385 5.37 -10.57 8.45
C TYR A 385 5.64 -11.78 9.37
N GLY A 386 5.14 -11.77 10.60
CA GLY A 386 5.38 -12.87 11.54
C GLY A 386 6.84 -12.99 12.01
N VAL A 387 7.62 -11.92 11.88
CA VAL A 387 9.05 -11.91 12.23
C VAL A 387 9.29 -11.67 13.72
N ASP A 388 10.48 -12.01 14.20
CA ASP A 388 10.90 -11.69 15.55
C ASP A 388 11.34 -10.21 15.71
N GLU A 389 11.59 -9.79 16.93
CA GLU A 389 11.99 -8.41 17.25
C GLU A 389 13.35 -8.03 16.63
N ALA A 390 14.29 -8.97 16.53
CA ALA A 390 15.59 -8.71 15.94
C ALA A 390 15.45 -8.41 14.44
N THR A 391 14.72 -9.24 13.73
CA THR A 391 14.39 -9.05 12.31
C THR A 391 13.59 -7.76 12.09
N ALA A 392 12.63 -7.44 12.97
CA ALA A 392 11.86 -6.19 12.87
C ALA A 392 12.77 -4.95 12.98
N LYS A 393 13.79 -4.96 13.86
CA LYS A 393 14.80 -3.90 13.95
C LYS A 393 15.64 -3.77 12.68
N GLU A 394 16.01 -4.90 12.08
CA GLU A 394 16.75 -4.91 10.81
C GLU A 394 15.90 -4.38 9.64
N LEU A 395 14.61 -4.72 9.60
CA LEU A 395 13.67 -4.15 8.62
C LEU A 395 13.52 -2.62 8.77
N ARG A 396 13.43 -2.12 10.01
CA ARG A 396 13.43 -0.67 10.27
C ARG A 396 14.71 -0.02 9.75
N SER A 397 15.87 -0.60 10.03
CA SER A 397 17.15 -0.08 9.56
C SER A 397 17.29 -0.17 8.04
N ALA A 398 16.82 -1.27 7.41
CA ALA A 398 16.83 -1.43 5.96
C ALA A 398 15.96 -0.38 5.24
N GLN A 399 14.89 0.09 5.89
CA GLN A 399 14.07 1.20 5.40
C GLN A 399 14.57 2.59 5.85
N TRP A 400 15.78 2.68 6.42
CA TRP A 400 16.42 3.90 6.90
C TRP A 400 15.56 4.70 7.89
N LEU A 401 14.84 4.01 8.77
CA LEU A 401 13.97 4.60 9.78
C LEU A 401 14.64 4.80 11.14
N ASP A 402 15.95 4.55 11.26
CA ASP A 402 16.66 4.68 12.55
C ASP A 402 16.72 6.11 13.06
N TRP A 403 16.53 7.13 12.20
CA TRP A 403 16.34 8.50 12.62
C TRP A 403 15.20 8.68 13.65
N MET A 404 14.19 7.82 13.60
CA MET A 404 13.07 7.84 14.55
C MET A 404 13.54 7.54 15.99
N VAL A 405 14.52 6.62 16.14
CA VAL A 405 15.12 6.28 17.43
C VAL A 405 15.92 7.46 17.96
N GLU A 406 16.74 8.07 17.10
CA GLU A 406 17.57 9.23 17.45
C GLU A 406 16.72 10.43 17.84
N ALA A 407 15.57 10.63 17.17
CA ALA A 407 14.64 11.72 17.42
C ALA A 407 13.66 11.46 18.57
N GLY A 408 13.57 10.24 19.09
CA GLY A 408 12.53 9.84 20.04
C GLY A 408 11.11 9.93 19.47
N PHE A 409 10.98 9.65 18.17
CA PHE A 409 9.73 9.80 17.41
C PHE A 409 8.81 8.59 17.49
#